data_1f7d3971b5288de12bdd8e475d83fb14
#
_entry.id   1f7d3971b5288de12bdd8e475d83fb14
#
_cell.length_a   1.000
_cell.length_b   1.000
_cell.length_c   1.000
_cell.angle_alpha   90.00
_cell.angle_beta   90.00
_cell.angle_gamma   90.00
#
_symmetry.space_group_name_H-M   'P 1'
#
loop_
_entity.id
_entity.type
_entity.pdbx_description
1 polymer ?
#
loop_
_entity_poly.entity_id
_entity_poly.type
_entity_poly.pdbx_seq_one_letter_code
_entity_poly.pdbx_strand_id
1 'polypeptide(L)'
;MPQNIFGTDGVRGVANADLSCDLAFRLGRAATKFLGPDICVGRDTRLSGTMLESALTAGIMAEGGRPHCCGVIPTPAVALLTVQNELDGGIVISASHNPPEFNGIKFFSRKGMKLPDAVEEEISAWVMSEEAMAADTLPTGAGVGHIIKMKDARKAYVDHAIDTLDGLRLDGLVVAVDCGHGASCQTTPAALQRLGATVHATNTDYCGTDINVECGSTHLEPLRELVLRTHADIGLAHDGDADRVLFVDSEGNEIDGDYILAICGSDLAARGKLANSEIVSTVMCNLGFSIAMKEQGFEMVQTAVGDRYVLERMLADGAVIGGEQSGHIIFLEHNTTGDGLVTALQLLAVLKRTGRTLTDLAGIMKKYPQVLVNVHSDNKAGLDDCQPIWDAVAAAEKELDGRGRILVRPSGTEPLVRVMAEAETHELTQRVVDDIVEVVKRELP
;
A
#
# COMPACT_ATOMS: atom_id res chain seq x y z
N MET A 1 21.84 19.48 -8.65
CA MET A 1 20.54 19.09 -9.21
C MET A 1 19.51 19.55 -8.21
N PRO A 2 18.34 20.07 -8.60
CA PRO A 2 17.28 20.34 -7.63
C PRO A 2 16.98 19.05 -6.87
N GLN A 3 16.75 19.17 -5.56
CA GLN A 3 16.47 18.05 -4.69
C GLN A 3 15.08 17.50 -5.09
N ASN A 4 14.99 16.23 -5.48
CA ASN A 4 13.69 15.60 -5.74
C ASN A 4 12.92 15.52 -4.40
N ILE A 5 11.73 16.13 -4.36
CA ILE A 5 10.87 16.14 -3.16
C ILE A 5 9.96 14.92 -3.08
N PHE A 6 9.79 14.17 -4.18
CA PHE A 6 9.05 12.92 -4.19
C PHE A 6 9.92 11.76 -3.68
N GLY A 7 9.41 11.04 -2.72
CA GLY A 7 9.92 9.72 -2.34
C GLY A 7 9.24 8.63 -3.15
N THR A 8 9.40 7.37 -2.72
CA THR A 8 8.77 6.21 -3.38
C THR A 8 7.23 6.24 -3.35
N ASP A 9 6.64 7.07 -2.47
CA ASP A 9 5.19 7.13 -2.28
C ASP A 9 4.72 8.58 -1.99
N GLY A 10 5.01 9.47 -2.92
CA GLY A 10 4.65 10.88 -2.86
C GLY A 10 5.60 11.76 -2.02
N VAL A 11 5.19 12.97 -1.75
CA VAL A 11 5.90 13.93 -0.89
C VAL A 11 5.48 13.71 0.55
N ARG A 12 6.38 13.27 1.42
CA ARG A 12 6.09 12.94 2.83
C ARG A 12 6.97 13.72 3.79
N GLY A 13 6.44 13.97 4.98
CA GLY A 13 7.18 14.58 6.08
C GLY A 13 6.32 14.83 7.31
N VAL A 14 6.94 15.34 8.36
CA VAL A 14 6.23 15.82 9.55
C VAL A 14 5.48 17.10 9.18
N ALA A 15 4.16 17.10 9.43
CA ALA A 15 3.31 18.24 9.09
C ALA A 15 3.77 19.51 9.84
N ASN A 16 3.82 20.66 9.15
CA ASN A 16 4.37 21.94 9.62
C ASN A 16 5.90 22.01 9.82
N ALA A 17 6.60 20.88 9.77
CA ALA A 17 8.07 20.86 9.79
C ALA A 17 8.61 20.68 8.37
N ASP A 18 8.39 19.51 7.78
CA ASP A 18 8.86 19.17 6.44
C ASP A 18 7.79 19.45 5.38
N LEU A 19 6.54 19.09 5.70
CA LEU A 19 5.37 19.27 4.82
C LEU A 19 4.54 20.50 5.29
N SER A 20 4.84 21.65 4.72
CA SER A 20 4.20 22.93 5.07
C SER A 20 2.97 23.23 4.21
N CYS A 21 2.14 24.19 4.66
CA CYS A 21 1.05 24.73 3.84
C CYS A 21 1.54 25.41 2.56
N ASP A 22 2.72 26.05 2.58
CA ASP A 22 3.31 26.65 1.38
C ASP A 22 3.66 25.58 0.35
N LEU A 23 4.30 24.48 0.78
CA LEU A 23 4.60 23.36 -0.12
C LEU A 23 3.31 22.73 -0.67
N ALA A 24 2.29 22.52 0.17
CA ALA A 24 1.00 21.98 -0.27
C ALA A 24 0.31 22.91 -1.29
N PHE A 25 0.37 24.22 -1.09
CA PHE A 25 -0.15 25.20 -2.06
C PHE A 25 0.59 25.12 -3.40
N ARG A 26 1.91 25.05 -3.38
CA ARG A 26 2.75 24.90 -4.59
C ARG A 26 2.44 23.60 -5.33
N LEU A 27 2.31 22.47 -4.59
CA LEU A 27 1.91 21.19 -5.15
C LEU A 27 0.50 21.24 -5.78
N GLY A 28 -0.42 21.99 -5.18
CA GLY A 28 -1.75 22.22 -5.75
C GLY A 28 -1.70 22.97 -7.08
N ARG A 29 -0.88 24.03 -7.18
CA ARG A 29 -0.62 24.71 -8.46
C ARG A 29 -0.03 23.76 -9.50
N ALA A 30 1.00 23.00 -9.10
CA ALA A 30 1.65 22.02 -9.97
C ALA A 30 0.65 20.97 -10.49
N ALA A 31 -0.28 20.51 -9.65
CA ALA A 31 -1.31 19.56 -10.08
C ALA A 31 -2.10 20.07 -11.27
N THR A 32 -2.62 21.31 -11.20
CA THR A 32 -3.36 21.91 -12.30
C THR A 32 -2.49 22.09 -13.56
N LYS A 33 -1.25 22.54 -13.36
CA LYS A 33 -0.33 22.82 -14.47
C LYS A 33 0.12 21.59 -15.24
N PHE A 34 0.43 20.49 -14.53
CA PHE A 34 1.03 19.29 -15.12
C PHE A 34 0.02 18.20 -15.45
N LEU A 35 -1.11 18.13 -14.71
CA LEU A 35 -2.11 17.10 -14.93
C LEU A 35 -3.35 17.64 -15.66
N GLY A 36 -3.79 18.86 -15.33
CA GLY A 36 -4.99 19.47 -15.89
C GLY A 36 -5.89 20.09 -14.82
N PRO A 37 -7.00 20.74 -15.21
CA PRO A 37 -7.81 21.54 -14.31
C PRO A 37 -8.68 20.70 -13.34
N ASP A 38 -9.08 19.48 -13.67
CA ASP A 38 -10.03 18.71 -12.85
C ASP A 38 -9.29 17.67 -11.99
N ILE A 39 -9.12 17.97 -10.70
CA ILE A 39 -8.33 17.15 -9.78
C ILE A 39 -9.20 16.57 -8.67
N CYS A 40 -9.25 15.22 -8.58
CA CYS A 40 -9.85 14.52 -7.45
C CYS A 40 -8.99 14.73 -6.20
N VAL A 41 -9.57 15.11 -5.06
CA VAL A 41 -8.83 15.31 -3.81
C VAL A 41 -9.50 14.55 -2.67
N GLY A 42 -8.74 13.65 -2.05
CA GLY A 42 -9.15 12.91 -0.86
C GLY A 42 -8.08 12.94 0.22
N ARG A 43 -8.44 12.53 1.42
CA ARG A 43 -7.49 12.47 2.54
C ARG A 43 -7.85 11.36 3.54
N ASP A 44 -6.88 10.99 4.36
CA ASP A 44 -7.11 10.18 5.55
C ASP A 44 -7.66 11.02 6.72
N THR A 45 -7.64 10.46 7.92
CA THR A 45 -8.20 11.06 9.13
C THR A 45 -7.26 11.98 9.88
N ARG A 46 -5.98 12.06 9.52
CA ARG A 46 -4.94 12.86 10.22
C ARG A 46 -5.40 14.28 10.48
N LEU A 47 -5.12 14.79 11.67
CA LEU A 47 -5.50 16.14 12.08
C LEU A 47 -4.97 17.22 11.13
N SER A 48 -3.73 17.04 10.65
CA SER A 48 -3.10 17.95 9.66
C SER A 48 -3.74 17.88 8.27
N GLY A 49 -4.55 16.85 7.98
CA GLY A 49 -5.15 16.64 6.66
C GLY A 49 -6.01 17.81 6.19
N THR A 50 -6.86 18.37 7.06
CA THR A 50 -7.72 19.51 6.69
C THR A 50 -6.94 20.78 6.38
N MET A 51 -5.84 21.03 7.09
CA MET A 51 -4.96 22.17 6.86
C MET A 51 -4.26 22.03 5.50
N LEU A 52 -3.70 20.86 5.21
CA LEU A 52 -3.03 20.57 3.94
C LEU A 52 -4.01 20.55 2.77
N GLU A 53 -5.21 19.98 2.93
CA GLU A 53 -6.29 20.02 1.92
C GLU A 53 -6.67 21.46 1.56
N SER A 54 -6.80 22.34 2.56
CA SER A 54 -7.13 23.74 2.33
C SER A 54 -6.05 24.47 1.54
N ALA A 55 -4.78 24.24 1.86
CA ALA A 55 -3.65 24.84 1.16
C ALA A 55 -3.52 24.30 -0.28
N LEU A 56 -3.61 22.97 -0.44
CA LEU A 56 -3.55 22.28 -1.74
C LEU A 56 -4.67 22.76 -2.68
N THR A 57 -5.91 22.78 -2.19
CA THR A 57 -7.07 23.20 -2.99
C THR A 57 -7.01 24.69 -3.34
N ALA A 58 -6.47 25.53 -2.45
CA ALA A 58 -6.20 26.93 -2.78
C ALA A 58 -5.19 27.06 -3.93
N GLY A 59 -4.15 26.22 -3.95
CA GLY A 59 -3.17 26.16 -5.04
C GLY A 59 -3.80 25.73 -6.37
N ILE A 60 -4.62 24.68 -6.37
CA ILE A 60 -5.36 24.21 -7.56
C ILE A 60 -6.23 25.35 -8.11
N MET A 61 -7.02 26.01 -7.25
CA MET A 61 -7.91 27.09 -7.66
C MET A 61 -7.15 28.34 -8.13
N ALA A 62 -6.01 28.66 -7.53
CA ALA A 62 -5.17 29.77 -7.94
C ALA A 62 -4.67 29.60 -9.38
N GLU A 63 -4.41 28.39 -9.82
CA GLU A 63 -4.01 28.03 -11.19
C GLU A 63 -5.22 27.87 -12.14
N GLY A 64 -6.45 28.16 -11.67
CA GLY A 64 -7.68 28.03 -12.45
C GLY A 64 -8.31 26.64 -12.45
N GLY A 65 -7.75 25.70 -11.67
CA GLY A 65 -8.25 24.33 -11.57
C GLY A 65 -9.48 24.18 -10.68
N ARG A 66 -10.10 23.01 -10.75
CA ARG A 66 -11.30 22.62 -10.01
C ARG A 66 -11.00 21.39 -9.14
N PRO A 67 -10.71 21.59 -7.86
CA PRO A 67 -10.57 20.46 -6.95
C PRO A 67 -11.93 19.82 -6.68
N HIS A 68 -12.04 18.52 -7.00
CA HIS A 68 -13.17 17.63 -6.72
C HIS A 68 -12.96 16.98 -5.35
N CYS A 69 -13.45 17.61 -4.29
CA CYS A 69 -13.17 17.22 -2.91
C CYS A 69 -14.07 16.07 -2.43
N CYS A 70 -13.45 14.94 -2.07
CA CYS A 70 -14.09 13.74 -1.56
C CYS A 70 -14.17 13.68 -0.02
N GLY A 71 -13.35 14.50 0.67
CA GLY A 71 -13.18 14.44 2.13
C GLY A 71 -12.38 13.23 2.58
N VAL A 72 -12.75 12.65 3.74
CA VAL A 72 -12.09 11.43 4.25
C VAL A 72 -12.55 10.23 3.44
N ILE A 73 -11.60 9.60 2.74
CA ILE A 73 -11.82 8.47 1.84
C ILE A 73 -10.52 7.67 1.65
N PRO A 74 -10.56 6.34 1.45
CA PRO A 74 -9.39 5.53 1.13
C PRO A 74 -8.60 6.00 -0.09
N THR A 75 -7.29 5.79 -0.08
CA THR A 75 -6.40 6.06 -1.23
C THR A 75 -6.91 5.42 -2.52
N PRO A 76 -7.27 4.11 -2.56
CA PRO A 76 -7.80 3.48 -3.77
C PRO A 76 -9.11 4.10 -4.28
N ALA A 77 -9.90 4.71 -3.41
CA ALA A 77 -11.12 5.40 -3.82
C ALA A 77 -10.81 6.65 -4.66
N VAL A 78 -9.73 7.38 -4.35
CA VAL A 78 -9.32 8.55 -5.16
C VAL A 78 -8.86 8.11 -6.54
N ALA A 79 -8.03 7.05 -6.62
CA ALA A 79 -7.61 6.47 -7.90
C ALA A 79 -8.82 6.06 -8.75
N LEU A 80 -9.75 5.30 -8.18
CA LEU A 80 -10.98 4.86 -8.81
C LEU A 80 -11.83 6.03 -9.32
N LEU A 81 -12.12 7.00 -8.45
CA LEU A 81 -12.99 8.13 -8.77
C LEU A 81 -12.37 9.06 -9.81
N THR A 82 -11.05 9.17 -9.85
CA THR A 82 -10.35 9.88 -10.90
C THR A 82 -10.67 9.29 -12.28
N VAL A 83 -10.61 7.97 -12.38
CA VAL A 83 -10.92 7.25 -13.63
C VAL A 83 -12.42 7.31 -13.96
N GLN A 84 -13.29 6.99 -12.99
CA GLN A 84 -14.73 6.90 -13.20
C GLN A 84 -15.38 8.24 -13.59
N ASN A 85 -14.81 9.36 -13.10
CA ASN A 85 -15.32 10.69 -13.42
C ASN A 85 -14.52 11.41 -14.51
N GLU A 86 -13.61 10.68 -15.20
CA GLU A 86 -12.78 11.20 -16.29
C GLU A 86 -11.99 12.46 -15.90
N LEU A 87 -11.54 12.54 -14.62
CA LEU A 87 -10.77 13.68 -14.11
C LEU A 87 -9.32 13.62 -14.63
N ASP A 88 -8.63 14.76 -14.62
CA ASP A 88 -7.28 14.88 -15.15
C ASP A 88 -6.22 14.27 -14.24
N GLY A 89 -6.50 14.20 -12.95
CA GLY A 89 -5.64 13.56 -11.96
C GLY A 89 -6.31 13.40 -10.61
N GLY A 90 -5.62 12.71 -9.70
CA GLY A 90 -6.05 12.54 -8.32
C GLY A 90 -4.94 12.87 -7.34
N ILE A 91 -5.31 13.36 -6.17
CA ILE A 91 -4.38 13.63 -5.07
C ILE A 91 -4.95 13.08 -3.78
N VAL A 92 -4.12 12.35 -3.05
CA VAL A 92 -4.42 11.86 -1.70
C VAL A 92 -3.49 12.53 -0.70
N ILE A 93 -4.08 13.04 0.37
CA ILE A 93 -3.37 13.61 1.52
C ILE A 93 -3.33 12.54 2.61
N SER A 94 -2.24 11.80 2.68
CA SER A 94 -2.01 10.72 3.63
C SER A 94 -0.53 10.33 3.70
N ALA A 95 -0.11 9.82 4.86
CA ALA A 95 1.18 9.15 5.05
C ALA A 95 1.00 7.64 5.33
N SER A 96 -0.12 7.02 4.87
CA SER A 96 -0.39 5.58 4.99
C SER A 96 -0.23 5.08 6.45
N HIS A 97 0.71 4.19 6.69
CA HIS A 97 0.96 3.54 7.99
C HIS A 97 1.86 4.35 8.96
N ASN A 98 2.34 5.53 8.56
CA ASN A 98 3.18 6.36 9.42
C ASN A 98 2.41 6.88 10.66
N PRO A 99 3.11 7.26 11.75
CA PRO A 99 2.52 7.90 12.92
C PRO A 99 1.71 9.18 12.61
N PRO A 100 0.84 9.63 13.53
CA PRO A 100 -0.10 10.74 13.28
C PRO A 100 0.53 12.09 12.91
N GLU A 101 1.74 12.38 13.39
CA GLU A 101 2.47 13.63 13.11
C GLU A 101 2.96 13.74 11.66
N PHE A 102 3.13 12.61 10.98
CA PHE A 102 3.46 12.58 9.55
C PHE A 102 2.23 12.84 8.68
N ASN A 103 2.46 13.38 7.50
CA ASN A 103 1.48 13.40 6.42
C ASN A 103 2.20 13.28 5.07
N GLY A 104 1.44 13.17 3.99
CA GLY A 104 1.97 13.05 2.65
C GLY A 104 1.00 13.57 1.60
N ILE A 105 1.51 13.82 0.40
CA ILE A 105 0.72 14.21 -0.77
C ILE A 105 1.14 13.30 -1.92
N LYS A 106 0.23 12.41 -2.32
CA LYS A 106 0.41 11.42 -3.38
C LYS A 106 -0.36 11.85 -4.62
N PHE A 107 0.24 11.71 -5.78
CA PHE A 107 -0.35 12.06 -7.06
C PHE A 107 -0.75 10.82 -7.87
N PHE A 108 -1.90 10.92 -8.52
CA PHE A 108 -2.39 9.94 -9.49
C PHE A 108 -2.64 10.61 -10.83
N SER A 109 -2.26 9.94 -11.90
CA SER A 109 -2.60 10.34 -13.26
C SER A 109 -4.09 10.15 -13.53
N ARG A 110 -4.57 10.65 -14.67
CA ARG A 110 -5.95 10.42 -15.15
C ARG A 110 -6.34 8.94 -15.31
N LYS A 111 -5.34 8.04 -15.31
CA LYS A 111 -5.54 6.59 -15.33
C LYS A 111 -5.65 5.96 -13.93
N GLY A 112 -5.66 6.76 -12.88
CA GLY A 112 -5.66 6.27 -11.50
C GLY A 112 -4.37 5.57 -11.06
N MET A 113 -3.27 5.81 -11.76
CA MET A 113 -1.95 5.23 -11.50
C MET A 113 -1.01 6.31 -10.96
N LYS A 114 -0.03 5.94 -10.15
CA LYS A 114 1.06 6.84 -9.73
C LYS A 114 1.71 7.49 -10.95
N LEU A 115 2.24 8.70 -10.76
CA LEU A 115 2.91 9.41 -11.83
C LEU A 115 4.24 8.72 -12.19
N PRO A 116 4.67 8.76 -13.45
CA PRO A 116 6.03 8.37 -13.83
C PRO A 116 7.08 9.27 -13.15
N ASP A 117 8.26 8.71 -12.82
CA ASP A 117 9.36 9.44 -12.16
C ASP A 117 9.74 10.73 -12.89
N ALA A 118 9.78 10.71 -14.21
CA ALA A 118 10.08 11.90 -15.02
C ALA A 118 9.09 13.06 -14.77
N VAL A 119 7.81 12.75 -14.57
CA VAL A 119 6.78 13.77 -14.27
C VAL A 119 6.93 14.26 -12.82
N GLU A 120 7.23 13.37 -11.87
CA GLU A 120 7.50 13.74 -10.48
C GLU A 120 8.75 14.63 -10.38
N GLU A 121 9.80 14.35 -11.17
CA GLU A 121 11.01 15.20 -11.26
C GLU A 121 10.71 16.57 -11.85
N GLU A 122 9.90 16.65 -12.91
CA GLU A 122 9.47 17.93 -13.50
C GLU A 122 8.64 18.77 -12.50
N ILE A 123 7.71 18.14 -11.79
CA ILE A 123 6.93 18.78 -10.72
C ILE A 123 7.86 19.27 -9.61
N SER A 124 8.80 18.43 -9.16
CA SER A 124 9.78 18.79 -8.12
C SER A 124 10.60 20.02 -8.52
N ALA A 125 11.14 20.00 -9.73
CA ALA A 125 11.97 21.10 -10.24
C ALA A 125 11.18 22.42 -10.30
N TRP A 126 9.92 22.35 -10.74
CA TRP A 126 9.05 23.54 -10.84
C TRP A 126 8.64 24.06 -9.45
N VAL A 127 8.19 23.18 -8.55
CA VAL A 127 7.75 23.52 -7.18
C VAL A 127 8.87 24.17 -6.36
N MET A 128 10.12 23.72 -6.56
CA MET A 128 11.29 24.23 -5.84
C MET A 128 11.90 25.48 -6.47
N SER A 129 11.43 25.92 -7.64
CA SER A 129 11.94 27.12 -8.33
C SER A 129 11.03 28.33 -8.10
N GLU A 130 11.46 29.27 -7.27
CA GLU A 130 10.78 30.56 -7.07
C GLU A 130 10.63 31.33 -8.39
N GLU A 131 11.64 31.28 -9.27
CA GLU A 131 11.63 31.96 -10.58
C GLU A 131 10.57 31.34 -11.51
N ALA A 132 10.51 30.00 -11.61
CA ALA A 132 9.53 29.30 -12.44
C ALA A 132 8.09 29.58 -11.96
N MET A 133 7.87 29.60 -10.64
CA MET A 133 6.56 29.89 -10.06
C MET A 133 6.15 31.36 -10.23
N ALA A 134 7.10 32.28 -10.13
CA ALA A 134 6.85 33.72 -10.30
C ALA A 134 6.61 34.10 -11.77
N ALA A 135 7.15 33.33 -12.72
CA ALA A 135 6.97 33.54 -14.16
C ALA A 135 5.54 33.21 -14.63
N ASP A 136 4.78 32.39 -13.87
CA ASP A 136 3.43 32.02 -14.25
C ASP A 136 2.43 33.18 -14.02
N THR A 137 1.65 33.48 -15.06
CA THR A 137 0.56 34.44 -14.97
C THR A 137 -0.70 33.75 -14.49
N LEU A 138 -1.06 33.98 -13.23
CA LEU A 138 -2.27 33.42 -12.64
C LEU A 138 -3.54 34.00 -13.24
N PRO A 139 -4.57 33.16 -13.48
CA PRO A 139 -5.86 33.64 -13.99
C PRO A 139 -6.56 34.55 -12.97
N THR A 140 -7.39 35.48 -13.49
CA THR A 140 -8.16 36.42 -12.69
C THR A 140 -9.64 36.38 -13.04
N GLY A 141 -10.49 36.96 -12.17
CA GLY A 141 -11.92 37.03 -12.40
C GLY A 141 -12.56 35.64 -12.63
N ALA A 142 -13.23 35.45 -13.74
CA ALA A 142 -13.90 34.19 -14.10
C ALA A 142 -12.93 33.05 -14.40
N GLY A 143 -11.64 33.32 -14.54
CA GLY A 143 -10.62 32.27 -14.73
C GLY A 143 -10.13 31.61 -13.44
N VAL A 144 -10.46 32.19 -12.27
CA VAL A 144 -10.12 31.55 -10.97
C VAL A 144 -10.94 30.29 -10.77
N GLY A 145 -10.29 29.22 -10.32
CA GLY A 145 -10.95 27.95 -10.06
C GLY A 145 -11.92 27.96 -8.87
N HIS A 146 -12.67 26.86 -8.72
CA HIS A 146 -13.63 26.72 -7.62
C HIS A 146 -13.77 25.27 -7.17
N ILE A 147 -14.12 25.07 -5.89
CA ILE A 147 -14.28 23.73 -5.31
C ILE A 147 -15.56 23.06 -5.82
N ILE A 148 -15.45 21.79 -6.21
CA ILE A 148 -16.56 20.88 -6.47
C ILE A 148 -16.60 19.86 -5.33
N LYS A 149 -17.73 19.74 -4.63
CA LYS A 149 -17.90 18.74 -3.55
C LYS A 149 -18.49 17.45 -4.11
N MET A 150 -17.74 16.37 -4.02
CA MET A 150 -18.19 15.00 -4.41
C MET A 150 -18.92 14.35 -3.25
N LYS A 151 -20.21 14.70 -3.05
CA LYS A 151 -21.00 14.24 -1.88
C LYS A 151 -21.18 12.71 -1.83
N ASP A 152 -21.24 12.06 -2.99
CA ASP A 152 -21.49 10.62 -3.13
C ASP A 152 -20.20 9.81 -3.32
N ALA A 153 -19.01 10.42 -3.20
CA ALA A 153 -17.73 9.77 -3.42
C ALA A 153 -17.58 8.45 -2.65
N ARG A 154 -17.86 8.48 -1.35
CA ARG A 154 -17.78 7.30 -0.48
C ARG A 154 -18.77 6.21 -0.91
N LYS A 155 -20.01 6.60 -1.22
CA LYS A 155 -21.03 5.67 -1.68
C LYS A 155 -20.61 5.01 -3.00
N ALA A 156 -20.10 5.79 -3.95
CA ALA A 156 -19.64 5.29 -5.24
C ALA A 156 -18.50 4.27 -5.09
N TYR A 157 -17.52 4.54 -4.21
CA TYR A 157 -16.45 3.59 -3.91
C TYR A 157 -16.96 2.30 -3.25
N VAL A 158 -17.84 2.40 -2.25
CA VAL A 158 -18.41 1.23 -1.57
C VAL A 158 -19.29 0.42 -2.52
N ASP A 159 -20.07 1.07 -3.38
CA ASP A 159 -20.88 0.39 -4.40
C ASP A 159 -19.96 -0.38 -5.37
N HIS A 160 -18.92 0.26 -5.90
CA HIS A 160 -17.94 -0.39 -6.75
C HIS A 160 -17.31 -1.61 -6.09
N ALA A 161 -16.84 -1.48 -4.85
CA ALA A 161 -16.24 -2.60 -4.13
C ALA A 161 -17.21 -3.77 -3.94
N ILE A 162 -18.49 -3.50 -3.62
CA ILE A 162 -19.53 -4.52 -3.52
C ILE A 162 -19.79 -5.20 -4.87
N ASP A 163 -19.80 -4.41 -5.95
CA ASP A 163 -20.08 -4.92 -7.30
C ASP A 163 -19.00 -5.91 -7.79
N THR A 164 -17.76 -5.84 -7.24
CA THR A 164 -16.68 -6.80 -7.55
C THR A 164 -17.00 -8.23 -7.15
N LEU A 165 -18.03 -8.44 -6.34
CA LEU A 165 -18.45 -9.77 -5.89
C LEU A 165 -19.50 -10.43 -6.81
N ASP A 166 -19.90 -9.80 -7.92
CA ASP A 166 -20.88 -10.34 -8.88
C ASP A 166 -22.18 -10.82 -8.20
N GLY A 167 -22.65 -10.09 -7.18
CA GLY A 167 -23.88 -10.41 -6.44
C GLY A 167 -23.71 -11.43 -5.31
N LEU A 168 -22.50 -11.93 -5.04
CA LEU A 168 -22.27 -12.82 -3.90
C LEU A 168 -22.50 -12.07 -2.59
N ARG A 169 -23.17 -12.72 -1.66
CA ARG A 169 -23.44 -12.19 -0.33
C ARG A 169 -22.58 -12.86 0.74
N LEU A 170 -22.39 -12.14 1.83
CA LEU A 170 -21.58 -12.59 2.98
C LEU A 170 -22.46 -12.98 4.20
N ASP A 171 -23.76 -13.26 3.98
CA ASP A 171 -24.68 -13.68 5.05
C ASP A 171 -24.11 -14.88 5.81
N GLY A 172 -24.17 -14.82 7.15
CA GLY A 172 -23.70 -15.85 8.06
C GLY A 172 -22.20 -15.77 8.41
N LEU A 173 -21.43 -14.87 7.79
CA LEU A 173 -20.07 -14.59 8.25
C LEU A 173 -20.06 -13.57 9.39
N VAL A 174 -19.24 -13.84 10.40
CA VAL A 174 -18.89 -12.90 11.48
C VAL A 174 -17.51 -12.35 11.23
N VAL A 175 -17.40 -11.04 11.02
CA VAL A 175 -16.17 -10.37 10.60
C VAL A 175 -15.76 -9.33 11.65
N ALA A 176 -14.55 -9.46 12.17
CA ALA A 176 -13.93 -8.43 13.01
C ALA A 176 -13.15 -7.45 12.11
N VAL A 177 -13.27 -6.14 12.38
CA VAL A 177 -12.62 -5.10 11.56
C VAL A 177 -11.86 -4.14 12.46
N ASP A 178 -10.57 -3.97 12.23
CA ASP A 178 -9.77 -2.87 12.77
C ASP A 178 -9.56 -1.83 11.69
N CYS A 179 -10.13 -0.64 11.86
CA CYS A 179 -10.04 0.43 10.90
C CYS A 179 -8.79 1.32 11.08
N GLY A 180 -7.92 1.04 12.06
CA GLY A 180 -6.71 1.81 12.32
C GLY A 180 -6.93 3.29 12.58
N HIS A 181 -8.15 3.70 13.01
CA HIS A 181 -8.62 5.10 13.08
C HIS A 181 -8.46 5.86 11.74
N GLY A 182 -8.39 5.11 10.62
CA GLY A 182 -8.06 5.60 9.29
C GLY A 182 -9.25 5.82 8.36
N ALA A 183 -8.97 5.94 7.08
CA ALA A 183 -9.93 6.28 6.04
C ALA A 183 -10.98 5.17 5.79
N SER A 184 -10.73 3.93 6.23
CA SER A 184 -11.63 2.79 6.11
C SER A 184 -12.84 2.84 7.06
N CYS A 185 -12.82 3.69 8.11
CA CYS A 185 -13.83 3.73 9.19
C CYS A 185 -15.28 3.77 8.70
N GLN A 186 -15.54 4.43 7.59
CA GLN A 186 -16.90 4.58 7.04
C GLN A 186 -17.12 3.82 5.72
N THR A 187 -16.15 3.04 5.26
CA THR A 187 -16.23 2.27 4.00
C THR A 187 -16.32 0.78 4.27
N THR A 188 -15.32 0.18 4.89
CA THR A 188 -15.22 -1.26 5.08
C THR A 188 -16.34 -1.83 5.95
N PRO A 189 -16.67 -1.30 7.15
CA PRO A 189 -17.80 -1.81 7.92
C PRO A 189 -19.14 -1.67 7.17
N ALA A 190 -19.34 -0.56 6.47
CA ALA A 190 -20.56 -0.32 5.70
C ALA A 190 -20.72 -1.30 4.53
N ALA A 191 -19.63 -1.60 3.79
CA ALA A 191 -19.65 -2.57 2.70
C ALA A 191 -20.02 -3.97 3.21
N LEU A 192 -19.36 -4.43 4.26
CA LEU A 192 -19.58 -5.75 4.87
C LEU A 192 -21.02 -5.91 5.40
N GLN A 193 -21.55 -4.91 6.10
CA GLN A 193 -22.93 -4.91 6.60
C GLN A 193 -23.95 -4.95 5.46
N ARG A 194 -23.72 -4.20 4.39
CA ARG A 194 -24.59 -4.22 3.19
C ARG A 194 -24.59 -5.58 2.50
N LEU A 195 -23.49 -6.31 2.57
CA LEU A 195 -23.34 -7.67 2.04
C LEU A 195 -23.94 -8.74 2.98
N GLY A 196 -24.40 -8.37 4.18
CA GLY A 196 -25.08 -9.27 5.12
C GLY A 196 -24.18 -9.91 6.16
N ALA A 197 -22.91 -9.50 6.27
CA ALA A 197 -22.02 -9.97 7.33
C ALA A 197 -22.40 -9.37 8.69
N THR A 198 -22.19 -10.14 9.78
CA THR A 198 -22.17 -9.60 11.15
C THR A 198 -20.82 -8.95 11.40
N VAL A 199 -20.78 -7.65 11.67
CA VAL A 199 -19.55 -6.87 11.76
C VAL A 199 -19.29 -6.40 13.18
N HIS A 200 -18.11 -6.73 13.73
CA HIS A 200 -17.57 -6.17 14.95
C HIS A 200 -16.40 -5.26 14.58
N ALA A 201 -16.58 -3.94 14.67
CA ALA A 201 -15.55 -2.97 14.30
C ALA A 201 -14.92 -2.32 15.54
N THR A 202 -13.60 -2.06 15.45
CA THR A 202 -12.83 -1.31 16.45
C THR A 202 -12.03 -0.21 15.75
N ASN A 203 -11.49 0.73 16.52
CA ASN A 203 -10.66 1.84 16.02
C ASN A 203 -11.32 2.58 14.85
N THR A 204 -12.60 2.94 15.03
CA THR A 204 -13.48 3.50 13.99
C THR A 204 -13.72 5.01 14.12
N ASP A 205 -13.33 5.63 15.20
CA ASP A 205 -13.35 7.07 15.37
C ASP A 205 -12.10 7.70 14.75
N TYR A 206 -12.18 8.98 14.42
CA TYR A 206 -11.07 9.69 13.80
C TYR A 206 -10.92 11.10 14.38
N CYS A 207 -10.35 11.17 15.57
CA CYS A 207 -9.91 12.43 16.15
C CYS A 207 -8.66 12.97 15.42
N GLY A 208 -7.97 12.12 14.65
CA GLY A 208 -6.83 12.46 13.80
C GLY A 208 -5.48 12.47 14.51
N THR A 209 -5.45 12.06 15.79
CA THR A 209 -4.24 11.98 16.62
C THR A 209 -3.85 10.55 16.97
N ASP A 210 -4.66 9.58 16.57
CA ASP A 210 -4.57 8.17 16.93
C ASP A 210 -4.50 7.21 15.74
N ILE A 211 -4.48 7.74 14.52
CA ILE A 211 -4.33 6.93 13.30
C ILE A 211 -3.05 6.07 13.36
N ASN A 212 -3.21 4.76 13.18
CA ASN A 212 -2.16 3.73 13.28
C ASN A 212 -1.49 3.59 14.67
N VAL A 213 -1.98 4.26 15.70
CA VAL A 213 -1.38 4.17 17.05
C VAL A 213 -1.81 2.87 17.71
N GLU A 214 -0.89 1.93 17.85
CA GLU A 214 -1.12 0.59 18.43
C GLU A 214 -2.35 -0.13 17.85
N CYS A 215 -2.62 0.06 16.54
CA CYS A 215 -3.78 -0.54 15.86
C CYS A 215 -3.54 -0.67 14.36
N GLY A 216 -4.54 -1.22 13.64
CA GLY A 216 -4.50 -1.38 12.21
C GLY A 216 -3.50 -2.45 11.73
N SER A 217 -3.12 -2.39 10.46
CA SER A 217 -2.29 -3.42 9.82
C SER A 217 -0.85 -3.51 10.35
N THR A 218 -0.38 -2.53 11.12
CA THR A 218 0.95 -2.53 11.73
C THR A 218 0.97 -3.08 13.15
N HIS A 219 -0.20 -3.24 13.80
CA HIS A 219 -0.37 -3.77 15.15
C HIS A 219 -1.64 -4.60 15.22
N LEU A 220 -1.52 -5.91 14.98
CA LEU A 220 -2.66 -6.82 14.86
C LEU A 220 -3.22 -7.31 16.20
N GLU A 221 -2.58 -7.00 17.34
CA GLU A 221 -3.02 -7.44 18.66
C GLU A 221 -4.47 -7.05 18.99
N PRO A 222 -4.93 -5.78 18.76
CA PRO A 222 -6.33 -5.42 19.01
C PRO A 222 -7.31 -6.18 18.14
N LEU A 223 -6.96 -6.44 16.88
CA LEU A 223 -7.78 -7.26 15.98
C LEU A 223 -7.84 -8.71 16.44
N ARG A 224 -6.70 -9.30 16.83
CA ARG A 224 -6.63 -10.67 17.35
C ARG A 224 -7.51 -10.86 18.58
N GLU A 225 -7.43 -9.93 19.53
CA GLU A 225 -8.28 -9.93 20.72
C GLU A 225 -9.77 -9.80 20.36
N LEU A 226 -10.09 -8.96 19.38
CA LEU A 226 -11.46 -8.77 18.89
C LEU A 226 -12.01 -10.06 18.25
N VAL A 227 -11.23 -10.72 17.38
CA VAL A 227 -11.59 -12.00 16.75
C VAL A 227 -11.90 -13.06 17.81
N LEU A 228 -10.99 -13.27 18.74
CA LEU A 228 -11.14 -14.30 19.79
C LEU A 228 -12.34 -14.00 20.71
N ARG A 229 -12.53 -12.75 21.10
CA ARG A 229 -13.62 -12.34 21.99
C ARG A 229 -14.99 -12.43 21.34
N THR A 230 -15.09 -12.14 20.04
CA THR A 230 -16.38 -12.14 19.30
C THR A 230 -16.63 -13.44 18.57
N HIS A 231 -15.71 -14.40 18.65
CA HIS A 231 -15.74 -15.63 17.86
C HIS A 231 -15.96 -15.37 16.37
N ALA A 232 -15.25 -14.35 15.85
CA ALA A 232 -15.32 -14.00 14.43
C ALA A 232 -14.68 -15.09 13.57
N ASP A 233 -15.25 -15.35 12.40
CA ASP A 233 -14.71 -16.29 11.42
C ASP A 233 -13.40 -15.78 10.84
N ILE A 234 -13.24 -14.45 10.80
CA ILE A 234 -12.10 -13.75 10.22
C ILE A 234 -12.01 -12.33 10.80
N GLY A 235 -10.79 -11.86 11.03
CA GLY A 235 -10.48 -10.47 11.29
C GLY A 235 -9.76 -9.83 10.12
N LEU A 236 -9.95 -8.53 9.90
CA LEU A 236 -9.20 -7.73 8.94
C LEU A 236 -8.79 -6.38 9.55
N ALA A 237 -7.56 -5.93 9.24
CA ALA A 237 -7.01 -4.67 9.70
C ALA A 237 -6.47 -3.87 8.52
N HIS A 238 -6.89 -2.61 8.44
CA HIS A 238 -6.37 -1.65 7.46
C HIS A 238 -5.25 -0.80 8.04
N ASP A 239 -4.43 -0.23 7.18
CA ASP A 239 -3.61 0.92 7.51
C ASP A 239 -4.39 2.24 7.35
N GLY A 240 -3.73 3.36 7.66
CA GLY A 240 -4.42 4.66 7.77
C GLY A 240 -5.15 5.14 6.53
N ASP A 241 -4.69 4.82 5.32
CA ASP A 241 -5.35 5.17 4.05
C ASP A 241 -5.96 3.98 3.31
N ALA A 242 -5.97 2.82 3.95
CA ALA A 242 -6.65 1.60 3.53
C ALA A 242 -6.29 1.10 2.12
N ASP A 243 -5.08 1.39 1.67
CA ASP A 243 -4.51 0.76 0.48
C ASP A 243 -3.95 -0.64 0.79
N ARG A 244 -3.86 -0.99 2.10
CA ARG A 244 -3.45 -2.30 2.63
C ARG A 244 -4.51 -2.94 3.48
N VAL A 245 -4.44 -4.27 3.56
CA VAL A 245 -5.19 -5.07 4.52
C VAL A 245 -4.41 -6.31 4.91
N LEU A 246 -4.37 -6.61 6.21
CA LEU A 246 -3.90 -7.88 6.76
C LEU A 246 -5.06 -8.58 7.47
N PHE A 247 -4.93 -9.90 7.65
CA PHE A 247 -6.00 -10.66 8.27
C PHE A 247 -5.52 -11.45 9.48
N VAL A 248 -6.50 -11.85 10.28
CA VAL A 248 -6.34 -12.77 11.40
C VAL A 248 -7.41 -13.84 11.25
N ASP A 249 -7.02 -15.11 11.33
CA ASP A 249 -7.96 -16.23 11.28
C ASP A 249 -8.70 -16.40 12.62
N SER A 250 -9.66 -17.32 12.67
CA SER A 250 -10.47 -17.59 13.87
C SER A 250 -9.67 -18.10 15.07
N GLU A 251 -8.44 -18.54 14.87
CA GLU A 251 -7.53 -19.02 15.92
C GLU A 251 -6.55 -17.92 16.39
N GLY A 252 -6.57 -16.75 15.75
CA GLY A 252 -5.70 -15.63 16.07
C GLY A 252 -4.39 -15.61 15.30
N ASN A 253 -4.22 -16.43 14.26
CA ASN A 253 -3.02 -16.44 13.44
C ASN A 253 -3.06 -15.32 12.40
N GLU A 254 -1.91 -14.68 12.18
CA GLU A 254 -1.73 -13.66 11.16
C GLU A 254 -1.71 -14.27 9.75
N ILE A 255 -2.45 -13.64 8.84
CA ILE A 255 -2.50 -13.96 7.42
C ILE A 255 -2.09 -12.69 6.65
N ASP A 256 -0.85 -12.68 6.18
CA ASP A 256 -0.24 -11.55 5.48
C ASP A 256 -0.52 -11.55 3.97
N GLY A 257 0.06 -10.57 3.25
CA GLY A 257 -0.14 -10.41 1.82
C GLY A 257 0.27 -11.61 0.99
N ASP A 258 1.26 -12.38 1.41
CA ASP A 258 1.68 -13.59 0.69
C ASP A 258 0.60 -14.68 0.74
N TYR A 259 0.00 -14.90 1.91
CA TYR A 259 -1.16 -15.81 2.04
C TYR A 259 -2.34 -15.32 1.21
N ILE A 260 -2.62 -14.00 1.22
CA ILE A 260 -3.72 -13.42 0.44
C ILE A 260 -3.50 -13.69 -1.06
N LEU A 261 -2.29 -13.41 -1.57
CA LEU A 261 -1.92 -13.64 -2.97
C LEU A 261 -2.03 -15.14 -3.32
N ALA A 262 -1.56 -16.03 -2.44
CA ALA A 262 -1.65 -17.47 -2.66
C ALA A 262 -3.10 -17.96 -2.73
N ILE A 263 -3.94 -17.56 -1.77
CA ILE A 263 -5.34 -18.00 -1.68
C ILE A 263 -6.15 -17.41 -2.85
N CYS A 264 -6.06 -16.11 -3.07
CA CYS A 264 -6.84 -15.45 -4.12
C CYS A 264 -6.35 -15.82 -5.53
N GLY A 265 -5.03 -15.96 -5.73
CA GLY A 265 -4.45 -16.43 -6.99
C GLY A 265 -4.91 -17.83 -7.35
N SER A 266 -4.92 -18.75 -6.38
CA SER A 266 -5.42 -20.12 -6.58
C SER A 266 -6.92 -20.16 -6.87
N ASP A 267 -7.74 -19.32 -6.22
CA ASP A 267 -9.17 -19.21 -6.54
C ASP A 267 -9.39 -18.64 -7.96
N LEU A 268 -8.62 -17.62 -8.35
CA LEU A 268 -8.67 -17.09 -9.71
C LEU A 268 -8.30 -18.14 -10.74
N ALA A 269 -7.27 -18.95 -10.48
CA ALA A 269 -6.88 -20.06 -11.35
C ALA A 269 -7.97 -21.13 -11.45
N ALA A 270 -8.55 -21.52 -10.31
CA ALA A 270 -9.64 -22.51 -10.29
C ALA A 270 -10.86 -22.04 -11.08
N ARG A 271 -11.08 -20.72 -11.17
CA ARG A 271 -12.16 -20.12 -11.96
C ARG A 271 -11.76 -19.78 -13.41
N GLY A 272 -10.53 -20.11 -13.83
CA GLY A 272 -10.02 -19.79 -15.16
C GLY A 272 -9.82 -18.27 -15.40
N LYS A 273 -9.64 -17.50 -14.32
CA LYS A 273 -9.46 -16.04 -14.34
C LYS A 273 -8.01 -15.59 -14.08
N LEU A 274 -7.09 -16.49 -13.72
CA LEU A 274 -5.68 -16.15 -13.54
C LEU A 274 -4.97 -16.11 -14.90
N ALA A 275 -4.79 -14.91 -15.43
CA ALA A 275 -4.11 -14.72 -16.70
C ALA A 275 -2.65 -15.23 -16.63
N ASN A 276 -2.19 -15.91 -17.68
CA ASN A 276 -0.84 -16.46 -17.81
C ASN A 276 -0.41 -17.40 -16.68
N SER A 277 -1.31 -17.81 -15.79
CA SER A 277 -1.01 -18.51 -14.54
C SER A 277 0.02 -17.75 -13.68
N GLU A 278 0.02 -16.43 -13.73
CA GLU A 278 1.04 -15.55 -13.16
C GLU A 278 0.52 -14.78 -11.95
N ILE A 279 1.38 -14.68 -10.92
CA ILE A 279 1.20 -13.83 -9.74
C ILE A 279 2.44 -12.95 -9.61
N VAL A 280 2.25 -11.64 -9.51
CA VAL A 280 3.36 -10.68 -9.36
C VAL A 280 3.52 -10.30 -7.90
N SER A 281 4.76 -10.37 -7.38
CA SER A 281 5.08 -9.89 -6.03
C SER A 281 6.46 -9.20 -6.03
N THR A 282 6.98 -8.86 -4.85
CA THR A 282 8.31 -8.29 -4.71
C THR A 282 9.31 -9.32 -4.23
N VAL A 283 10.61 -8.98 -4.33
CA VAL A 283 11.69 -9.80 -3.75
C VAL A 283 11.58 -10.00 -2.24
N MET A 284 10.66 -9.31 -1.57
CA MET A 284 10.40 -9.46 -0.13
C MET A 284 9.37 -10.53 0.20
N CYS A 285 8.65 -11.10 -0.79
CA CYS A 285 7.69 -12.16 -0.52
C CYS A 285 8.38 -13.38 0.12
N ASN A 286 7.68 -14.10 0.98
CA ASN A 286 8.23 -15.23 1.70
C ASN A 286 8.61 -16.39 0.77
N LEU A 287 9.72 -17.06 1.06
CA LEU A 287 10.17 -18.23 0.28
C LEU A 287 9.09 -19.32 0.20
N GLY A 288 8.36 -19.54 1.30
CA GLY A 288 7.26 -20.51 1.34
C GLY A 288 6.14 -20.18 0.36
N PHE A 289 5.85 -18.91 0.12
CA PHE A 289 4.91 -18.49 -0.91
C PHE A 289 5.40 -18.87 -2.32
N SER A 290 6.66 -18.54 -2.63
CA SER A 290 7.26 -18.88 -3.93
C SER A 290 7.28 -20.39 -4.19
N ILE A 291 7.61 -21.20 -3.18
CA ILE A 291 7.60 -22.66 -3.28
C ILE A 291 6.17 -23.16 -3.54
N ALA A 292 5.20 -22.74 -2.73
CA ALA A 292 3.82 -23.19 -2.83
C ALA A 292 3.18 -22.82 -4.19
N MET A 293 3.46 -21.67 -4.73
CA MET A 293 2.94 -21.25 -6.04
C MET A 293 3.56 -22.07 -7.17
N LYS A 294 4.86 -22.32 -7.09
CA LYS A 294 5.56 -23.19 -8.06
C LYS A 294 5.04 -24.63 -8.05
N GLU A 295 4.77 -25.19 -6.86
CA GLU A 295 4.20 -26.54 -6.71
C GLU A 295 2.80 -26.64 -7.33
N GLN A 296 2.03 -25.55 -7.32
CA GLN A 296 0.72 -25.46 -7.98
C GLN A 296 0.82 -25.15 -9.49
N GLY A 297 2.02 -24.96 -10.02
CA GLY A 297 2.25 -24.69 -11.44
C GLY A 297 2.03 -23.23 -11.83
N PHE A 298 2.06 -22.30 -10.87
CA PHE A 298 1.98 -20.88 -11.13
C PHE A 298 3.36 -20.27 -11.32
N GLU A 299 3.44 -19.27 -12.19
CA GLU A 299 4.62 -18.45 -12.39
C GLU A 299 4.64 -17.31 -11.35
N MET A 300 5.70 -17.30 -10.54
CA MET A 300 5.95 -16.21 -9.58
C MET A 300 6.93 -15.21 -10.17
N VAL A 301 6.43 -14.02 -10.47
CA VAL A 301 7.27 -12.93 -10.96
C VAL A 301 7.59 -11.99 -9.82
N GLN A 302 8.89 -11.81 -9.53
CA GLN A 302 9.37 -10.95 -8.47
C GLN A 302 9.96 -9.66 -9.02
N THR A 303 9.51 -8.53 -8.48
CA THR A 303 10.01 -7.19 -8.80
C THR A 303 10.87 -6.64 -7.67
N ALA A 304 11.51 -5.51 -7.90
CA ALA A 304 12.04 -4.68 -6.80
C ALA A 304 10.92 -4.28 -5.83
N VAL A 305 11.31 -3.89 -4.61
CA VAL A 305 10.36 -3.46 -3.57
C VAL A 305 9.71 -2.13 -3.97
N GLY A 306 8.39 -2.10 -3.95
CA GLY A 306 7.56 -0.94 -4.25
C GLY A 306 6.37 -1.31 -5.14
N ASP A 307 5.21 -0.86 -4.74
CA ASP A 307 3.92 -1.10 -5.41
C ASP A 307 3.91 -0.65 -6.89
N ARG A 308 4.65 0.43 -7.21
CA ARG A 308 4.84 0.89 -8.60
C ARG A 308 5.43 -0.22 -9.48
N TYR A 309 6.51 -0.89 -9.03
CA TYR A 309 7.15 -1.94 -9.82
C TYR A 309 6.26 -3.17 -9.99
N VAL A 310 5.45 -3.48 -8.97
CA VAL A 310 4.44 -4.54 -9.07
C VAL A 310 3.42 -4.19 -10.14
N LEU A 311 2.83 -3.00 -10.09
CA LEU A 311 1.84 -2.54 -11.07
C LEU A 311 2.40 -2.48 -12.50
N GLU A 312 3.59 -1.89 -12.68
CA GLU A 312 4.25 -1.81 -13.99
C GLU A 312 4.46 -3.20 -14.60
N ARG A 313 4.89 -4.16 -13.75
CA ARG A 313 5.07 -5.54 -14.19
C ARG A 313 3.75 -6.21 -14.54
N MET A 314 2.72 -6.06 -13.71
CA MET A 314 1.38 -6.57 -14.01
C MET A 314 0.84 -6.05 -15.35
N LEU A 315 1.04 -4.75 -15.63
CA LEU A 315 0.60 -4.14 -16.89
C LEU A 315 1.39 -4.67 -18.10
N ALA A 316 2.70 -4.90 -17.94
CA ALA A 316 3.56 -5.39 -19.01
C ALA A 316 3.22 -6.83 -19.41
N ASP A 317 2.93 -7.69 -18.44
CA ASP A 317 2.67 -9.11 -18.66
C ASP A 317 1.17 -9.43 -18.80
N GLY A 318 0.29 -8.49 -18.41
CA GLY A 318 -1.15 -8.72 -18.39
C GLY A 318 -1.60 -9.54 -17.18
N ALA A 319 -0.80 -9.55 -16.09
CA ALA A 319 -1.17 -10.22 -14.85
C ALA A 319 -2.36 -9.52 -14.18
N VAL A 320 -3.25 -10.31 -13.58
CA VAL A 320 -4.51 -9.80 -13.00
C VAL A 320 -4.45 -9.57 -11.50
N ILE A 321 -3.47 -10.19 -10.82
CA ILE A 321 -3.26 -10.08 -9.38
C ILE A 321 -1.76 -9.91 -9.09
N GLY A 322 -1.45 -9.01 -8.16
CA GLY A 322 -0.11 -8.81 -7.64
C GLY A 322 -0.13 -8.04 -6.35
N GLY A 323 1.00 -7.97 -5.67
CA GLY A 323 1.06 -7.22 -4.41
C GLY A 323 2.29 -7.51 -3.58
N GLU A 324 2.23 -7.10 -2.34
CA GLU A 324 3.31 -7.17 -1.37
C GLU A 324 2.89 -7.90 -0.09
N GLN A 325 3.84 -8.50 0.61
CA GLN A 325 3.63 -9.11 1.93
C GLN A 325 2.96 -8.14 2.92
N SER A 326 3.18 -6.84 2.79
CA SER A 326 2.57 -5.78 3.60
C SER A 326 1.05 -5.68 3.50
N GLY A 327 0.41 -6.43 2.59
CA GLY A 327 -1.03 -6.41 2.36
C GLY A 327 -1.49 -5.39 1.30
N HIS A 328 -0.57 -4.75 0.59
CA HIS A 328 -0.88 -3.93 -0.59
C HIS A 328 -1.12 -4.86 -1.78
N ILE A 329 -2.37 -5.18 -2.05
CA ILE A 329 -2.78 -6.15 -3.08
C ILE A 329 -3.59 -5.45 -4.18
N ILE A 330 -3.20 -5.69 -5.41
CA ILE A 330 -3.82 -5.13 -6.62
C ILE A 330 -4.61 -6.24 -7.32
N PHE A 331 -5.90 -6.05 -7.48
CA PHE A 331 -6.75 -6.78 -8.42
C PHE A 331 -7.00 -5.87 -9.61
N LEU A 332 -6.21 -6.03 -10.67
CA LEU A 332 -6.14 -5.05 -11.78
C LEU A 332 -7.47 -4.89 -12.53
N GLU A 333 -8.35 -5.91 -12.50
CA GLU A 333 -9.71 -5.82 -13.04
C GLU A 333 -10.57 -4.81 -12.26
N HIS A 334 -10.24 -4.56 -10.99
CA HIS A 334 -11.08 -3.78 -10.08
C HIS A 334 -10.50 -2.41 -9.73
N ASN A 335 -9.17 -2.31 -9.57
CA ASN A 335 -8.51 -1.04 -9.27
C ASN A 335 -7.06 -1.05 -9.78
N THR A 336 -6.47 0.15 -9.94
CA THR A 336 -5.13 0.38 -10.46
C THR A 336 -4.07 0.58 -9.37
N THR A 337 -4.43 0.36 -8.13
CA THR A 337 -3.54 0.42 -6.95
C THR A 337 -4.02 -0.60 -5.92
N GLY A 338 -3.23 -0.84 -4.88
CA GLY A 338 -3.67 -1.64 -3.74
C GLY A 338 -4.97 -1.12 -3.15
N ASP A 339 -5.89 -2.03 -2.88
CA ASP A 339 -7.22 -1.73 -2.36
C ASP A 339 -7.58 -2.71 -1.26
N GLY A 340 -7.47 -2.23 -0.01
CA GLY A 340 -7.72 -3.07 1.15
C GLY A 340 -9.17 -3.55 1.25
N LEU A 341 -10.17 -2.74 0.82
CA LEU A 341 -11.56 -3.16 0.84
C LEU A 341 -11.85 -4.20 -0.25
N VAL A 342 -11.42 -3.96 -1.49
CA VAL A 342 -11.58 -4.93 -2.58
C VAL A 342 -10.86 -6.24 -2.22
N THR A 343 -9.64 -6.18 -1.72
CA THR A 343 -8.88 -7.35 -1.27
C THR A 343 -9.63 -8.13 -0.19
N ALA A 344 -10.18 -7.42 0.81
CA ALA A 344 -10.98 -8.05 1.85
C ALA A 344 -12.20 -8.77 1.27
N LEU A 345 -12.93 -8.12 0.38
CA LEU A 345 -14.11 -8.71 -0.24
C LEU A 345 -13.76 -9.91 -1.13
N GLN A 346 -12.67 -9.86 -1.90
CA GLN A 346 -12.23 -11.00 -2.72
C GLN A 346 -11.86 -12.21 -1.85
N LEU A 347 -11.12 -12.02 -0.75
CA LEU A 347 -10.79 -13.11 0.17
C LEU A 347 -12.04 -13.68 0.85
N LEU A 348 -12.95 -12.84 1.35
CA LEU A 348 -14.22 -13.27 1.92
C LEU A 348 -15.08 -14.06 0.91
N ALA A 349 -15.01 -13.66 -0.36
CA ALA A 349 -15.68 -14.40 -1.43
C ALA A 349 -15.08 -15.80 -1.64
N VAL A 350 -13.75 -15.97 -1.46
CA VAL A 350 -13.13 -17.31 -1.49
C VAL A 350 -13.70 -18.19 -0.35
N LEU A 351 -13.76 -17.66 0.88
CA LEU A 351 -14.36 -18.39 2.01
C LEU A 351 -15.80 -18.84 1.69
N LYS A 352 -16.61 -17.92 1.16
CA LYS A 352 -18.02 -18.22 0.81
C LYS A 352 -18.16 -19.25 -0.31
N ARG A 353 -17.34 -19.16 -1.35
CA ARG A 353 -17.38 -20.10 -2.49
C ARG A 353 -16.92 -21.50 -2.11
N THR A 354 -15.86 -21.58 -1.29
CA THR A 354 -15.25 -22.86 -0.92
C THR A 354 -15.91 -23.53 0.28
N GLY A 355 -16.57 -22.75 1.15
CA GLY A 355 -17.07 -23.21 2.45
C GLY A 355 -15.95 -23.56 3.44
N ARG A 356 -14.69 -23.22 3.15
CA ARG A 356 -13.52 -23.48 4.01
C ARG A 356 -13.27 -22.30 4.94
N THR A 357 -12.67 -22.57 6.10
CA THR A 357 -12.20 -21.54 7.02
C THR A 357 -10.94 -20.86 6.48
N LEU A 358 -10.61 -19.67 7.00
CA LEU A 358 -9.34 -19.02 6.64
C LEU A 358 -8.13 -19.85 7.13
N THR A 359 -8.22 -20.47 8.30
CA THR A 359 -7.19 -21.40 8.81
C THR A 359 -6.92 -22.56 7.84
N ASP A 360 -8.01 -23.17 7.29
CA ASP A 360 -7.85 -24.25 6.29
C ASP A 360 -7.21 -23.73 4.99
N LEU A 361 -7.61 -22.53 4.54
CA LEU A 361 -7.06 -21.93 3.33
C LEU A 361 -5.59 -21.52 3.50
N ALA A 362 -5.19 -21.06 4.68
CA ALA A 362 -3.79 -20.72 5.00
C ALA A 362 -2.85 -21.93 4.94
N GLY A 363 -3.38 -23.15 5.05
CA GLY A 363 -2.61 -24.38 4.78
C GLY A 363 -2.07 -24.50 3.35
N ILE A 364 -2.36 -23.54 2.46
CA ILE A 364 -1.86 -23.49 1.07
C ILE A 364 -0.34 -23.33 0.99
N MET A 365 0.26 -22.68 1.97
CA MET A 365 1.71 -22.47 2.05
C MET A 365 2.22 -22.63 3.49
N LYS A 366 3.52 -22.93 3.61
CA LYS A 366 4.23 -22.90 4.89
C LYS A 366 5.12 -21.66 4.92
N LYS A 367 4.83 -20.73 5.83
CA LYS A 367 5.69 -19.54 6.03
C LYS A 367 7.04 -19.95 6.61
N TYR A 368 8.11 -19.55 5.94
CA TYR A 368 9.47 -19.73 6.45
C TYR A 368 9.78 -18.63 7.45
N PRO A 369 10.42 -18.96 8.59
CA PRO A 369 10.98 -17.94 9.49
C PRO A 369 11.85 -16.96 8.72
N GLN A 370 11.58 -15.66 8.92
CA GLN A 370 12.30 -14.55 8.29
C GLN A 370 12.92 -13.68 9.37
N VAL A 371 14.20 -13.32 9.19
CA VAL A 371 14.90 -12.34 10.03
C VAL A 371 15.45 -11.25 9.13
N LEU A 372 15.16 -9.99 9.46
CA LEU A 372 15.67 -8.80 8.78
C LEU A 372 16.41 -7.93 9.79
N VAL A 373 17.69 -7.64 9.51
CA VAL A 373 18.51 -6.72 10.29
C VAL A 373 18.93 -5.53 9.45
N ASN A 374 18.71 -4.33 9.98
CA ASN A 374 19.17 -3.09 9.40
C ASN A 374 20.54 -2.75 10.01
N VAL A 375 21.59 -2.67 9.17
CA VAL A 375 22.93 -2.31 9.57
C VAL A 375 23.21 -0.88 9.11
N HIS A 376 23.56 0.01 10.04
CA HIS A 376 23.96 1.37 9.68
C HIS A 376 25.27 1.33 8.87
N SER A 377 25.31 2.08 7.77
CA SER A 377 26.51 2.19 6.93
C SER A 377 26.52 3.53 6.19
N ASP A 378 27.55 4.31 6.45
CA ASP A 378 27.79 5.57 5.71
C ASP A 378 28.27 5.31 4.27
N ASN A 379 28.72 4.09 3.98
CA ASN A 379 29.21 3.65 2.67
C ASN A 379 28.35 2.56 2.02
N LYS A 380 27.03 2.64 2.17
CA LYS A 380 26.10 1.64 1.57
C LYS A 380 26.26 1.49 0.05
N ALA A 381 26.76 2.51 -0.64
CA ALA A 381 27.01 2.47 -2.09
C ALA A 381 28.16 1.52 -2.48
N GLY A 382 29.04 1.18 -1.55
CA GLY A 382 30.13 0.21 -1.76
C GLY A 382 29.71 -1.25 -1.65
N LEU A 383 28.43 -1.53 -1.38
CA LEU A 383 27.93 -2.89 -1.17
C LEU A 383 28.18 -3.80 -2.38
N ASP A 384 27.86 -3.31 -3.58
CA ASP A 384 27.93 -4.12 -4.81
C ASP A 384 29.36 -4.56 -5.14
N ASP A 385 30.36 -3.74 -4.77
CA ASP A 385 31.78 -3.99 -5.00
C ASP A 385 32.49 -4.68 -3.82
N CYS A 386 31.75 -4.97 -2.72
CA CYS A 386 32.33 -5.55 -1.50
C CYS A 386 32.38 -7.07 -1.55
N GLN A 387 33.40 -7.65 -2.18
CA GLN A 387 33.56 -9.08 -2.34
C GLN A 387 33.45 -9.90 -1.04
N PRO A 388 34.02 -9.47 0.13
CA PRO A 388 33.87 -10.25 1.37
C PRO A 388 32.43 -10.48 1.82
N ILE A 389 31.52 -9.53 1.55
CA ILE A 389 30.10 -9.67 1.89
C ILE A 389 29.47 -10.73 0.98
N TRP A 390 29.75 -10.67 -0.32
CA TRP A 390 29.22 -11.63 -1.28
C TRP A 390 29.79 -13.02 -1.11
N ASP A 391 31.03 -13.15 -0.67
CA ASP A 391 31.63 -14.44 -0.29
C ASP A 391 30.92 -15.05 0.93
N ALA A 392 30.56 -14.24 1.93
CA ALA A 392 29.81 -14.68 3.10
C ALA A 392 28.37 -15.11 2.70
N VAL A 393 27.72 -14.33 1.84
CA VAL A 393 26.39 -14.68 1.28
C VAL A 393 26.46 -16.02 0.55
N ALA A 394 27.42 -16.22 -0.34
CA ALA A 394 27.57 -17.46 -1.11
C ALA A 394 27.87 -18.67 -0.21
N ALA A 395 28.64 -18.48 0.87
CA ALA A 395 28.89 -19.53 1.85
C ALA A 395 27.63 -19.94 2.60
N ALA A 396 26.82 -18.96 3.01
CA ALA A 396 25.57 -19.18 3.70
C ALA A 396 24.51 -19.80 2.77
N GLU A 397 24.40 -19.37 1.51
CA GLU A 397 23.52 -20.00 0.50
C GLU A 397 23.86 -21.47 0.28
N LYS A 398 25.16 -21.79 0.26
CA LYS A 398 25.63 -23.19 0.16
C LYS A 398 25.25 -24.02 1.40
N GLU A 399 25.28 -23.42 2.60
CA GLU A 399 24.83 -24.09 3.84
C GLU A 399 23.33 -24.34 3.81
N LEU A 400 22.55 -23.36 3.35
CA LEU A 400 21.10 -23.48 3.23
C LEU A 400 20.67 -24.53 2.20
N ASP A 401 21.50 -24.88 1.22
CA ASP A 401 21.29 -25.94 0.24
C ASP A 401 19.88 -25.93 -0.40
N GLY A 402 19.43 -24.74 -0.81
CA GLY A 402 18.10 -24.53 -1.40
C GLY A 402 16.92 -24.56 -0.41
N ARG A 403 17.17 -24.75 0.89
CA ARG A 403 16.17 -24.74 1.97
C ARG A 403 16.03 -23.38 2.68
N GLY A 404 16.52 -22.36 2.05
CA GLY A 404 16.46 -20.99 2.51
C GLY A 404 16.92 -20.03 1.44
N ARG A 405 16.87 -18.73 1.74
CA ARG A 405 17.41 -17.69 0.87
C ARG A 405 17.97 -16.52 1.68
N ILE A 406 18.80 -15.73 1.04
CA ILE A 406 19.42 -14.55 1.61
C ILE A 406 19.18 -13.38 0.67
N LEU A 407 18.92 -12.19 1.25
CA LEU A 407 18.80 -10.95 0.51
C LEU A 407 19.59 -9.87 1.25
N VAL A 408 20.63 -9.35 0.60
CA VAL A 408 21.39 -8.21 1.10
C VAL A 408 21.24 -7.06 0.11
N ARG A 409 20.78 -5.89 0.60
CA ARG A 409 20.56 -4.74 -0.26
C ARG A 409 20.73 -3.40 0.47
N PRO A 410 21.10 -2.32 -0.23
CA PRO A 410 21.09 -0.99 0.37
C PRO A 410 19.65 -0.50 0.57
N SER A 411 19.43 0.32 1.60
CA SER A 411 18.17 1.09 1.74
C SER A 411 18.16 2.22 0.71
N GLY A 412 17.02 2.43 0.06
CA GLY A 412 16.84 3.54 -0.88
C GLY A 412 16.94 4.91 -0.21
N THR A 413 16.39 5.05 0.99
CA THR A 413 16.19 6.35 1.66
C THR A 413 17.10 6.56 2.89
N GLU A 414 17.60 5.51 3.53
CA GLU A 414 18.33 5.58 4.79
C GLU A 414 19.80 5.14 4.61
N PRO A 415 20.72 5.55 5.46
CA PRO A 415 22.11 5.10 5.46
C PRO A 415 22.22 3.70 6.08
N LEU A 416 21.58 2.71 5.45
CA LEU A 416 21.47 1.34 5.95
C LEU A 416 21.73 0.32 4.84
N VAL A 417 22.37 -0.79 5.22
CA VAL A 417 22.35 -2.06 4.48
C VAL A 417 21.39 -2.99 5.19
N ARG A 418 20.45 -3.55 4.44
CA ARG A 418 19.45 -4.49 4.93
C ARG A 418 19.91 -5.90 4.63
N VAL A 419 20.05 -6.72 5.68
CA VAL A 419 20.39 -8.13 5.62
C VAL A 419 19.17 -8.94 6.03
N MET A 420 18.63 -9.75 5.12
CA MET A 420 17.49 -10.62 5.36
C MET A 420 17.87 -12.05 5.01
N ALA A 421 17.44 -13.01 5.82
CA ALA A 421 17.42 -14.40 5.46
C ALA A 421 16.08 -15.06 5.83
N GLU A 422 15.79 -16.17 5.16
CA GLU A 422 14.71 -17.10 5.43
C GLU A 422 15.28 -18.51 5.41
N ALA A 423 14.88 -19.32 6.40
CA ALA A 423 15.28 -20.73 6.48
C ALA A 423 14.21 -21.57 7.19
N GLU A 424 14.38 -22.88 7.25
CA GLU A 424 13.43 -23.83 7.83
C GLU A 424 13.13 -23.61 9.32
N THR A 425 14.11 -23.07 10.08
CA THR A 425 13.98 -22.78 11.51
C THR A 425 14.47 -21.38 11.86
N HIS A 426 13.89 -20.78 12.89
CA HIS A 426 14.27 -19.44 13.35
C HIS A 426 15.75 -19.39 13.78
N GLU A 427 16.25 -20.45 14.45
CA GLU A 427 17.63 -20.51 14.92
C GLU A 427 18.62 -20.48 13.74
N LEU A 428 18.34 -21.23 12.68
CA LEU A 428 19.15 -21.23 11.47
C LEU A 428 19.13 -19.86 10.78
N THR A 429 17.92 -19.28 10.65
CA THR A 429 17.73 -17.97 10.03
C THR A 429 18.50 -16.87 10.77
N GLN A 430 18.38 -16.85 12.12
CA GLN A 430 19.07 -15.87 12.96
C GLN A 430 20.58 -15.98 12.84
N ARG A 431 21.13 -17.21 12.92
CA ARG A 431 22.55 -17.44 12.80
C ARG A 431 23.11 -16.96 11.46
N VAL A 432 22.45 -17.31 10.36
CA VAL A 432 22.87 -16.89 9.01
C VAL A 432 22.86 -15.36 8.88
N VAL A 433 21.84 -14.70 9.41
CA VAL A 433 21.78 -13.23 9.39
C VAL A 433 22.90 -12.62 10.22
N ASP A 434 23.13 -13.15 11.45
CA ASP A 434 24.16 -12.63 12.35
C ASP A 434 25.55 -12.72 11.72
N ASP A 435 25.90 -13.86 11.09
CA ASP A 435 27.16 -14.08 10.41
C ASP A 435 27.40 -13.05 9.29
N ILE A 436 26.38 -12.76 8.48
CA ILE A 436 26.48 -11.77 7.38
C ILE A 436 26.53 -10.35 7.95
N VAL A 437 25.74 -10.04 8.97
CA VAL A 437 25.71 -8.72 9.65
C VAL A 437 27.08 -8.37 10.21
N GLU A 438 27.79 -9.33 10.81
CA GLU A 438 29.17 -9.13 11.30
C GLU A 438 30.12 -8.74 10.17
N VAL A 439 30.00 -9.37 8.99
CA VAL A 439 30.82 -9.01 7.82
C VAL A 439 30.44 -7.61 7.31
N VAL A 440 29.15 -7.30 7.20
CA VAL A 440 28.69 -5.97 6.74
C VAL A 440 29.19 -4.86 7.67
N LYS A 441 29.08 -5.02 8.99
CA LYS A 441 29.59 -4.05 9.97
C LYS A 441 31.10 -3.81 9.87
N ARG A 442 31.86 -4.86 9.54
CA ARG A 442 33.32 -4.78 9.42
C ARG A 442 33.77 -4.10 8.13
N GLU A 443 33.10 -4.41 7.01
CA GLU A 443 33.53 -3.99 5.67
C GLU A 443 32.91 -2.65 5.24
N LEU A 444 31.71 -2.33 5.74
CA LEU A 444 30.97 -1.12 5.41
C LEU A 444 30.53 -0.38 6.69
N PRO A 445 31.49 0.11 7.49
CA PRO A 445 31.18 0.80 8.75
C PRO A 445 30.38 2.09 8.56
#